data_e1bcb258c9e8f1d03d4edf97ce2a9207
#
_entry.id   e1bcb258c9e8f1d03d4edf97ce2a9207
#
_cell.length_a   1.000
_cell.length_b   1.000
_cell.length_c   1.000
_cell.angle_alpha   90.00
_cell.angle_beta   90.00
_cell.angle_gamma   90.00
#
_symmetry.space_group_name_H-M   'P 1'
#
loop_
_entity.id
_entity.type
_entity.pdbx_description
1 polymer ?
#
loop_
_entity_poly.entity_id
_entity_poly.type
_entity_poly.pdbx_seq_one_letter_code
_entity_poly.pdbx_strand_id
1 'polypeptide(L)' 'MKPDTRKEREIALYEAALRLIARGVNPAAMKVQQIADEAGIGKGTVYEYFASKE' A
#
# COMPACT_ATOMS: atom_id res chain seq x y z
N MET A 1 -21.88 3.27 -12.15
CA MET A 1 -21.37 2.77 -10.87
C MET A 1 -20.04 3.41 -10.53
N LYS A 2 -19.92 3.89 -9.34
CA LYS A 2 -18.68 4.55 -8.95
C LYS A 2 -17.58 3.54 -8.69
N PRO A 3 -16.37 3.80 -9.16
CA PRO A 3 -15.26 2.95 -8.81
C PRO A 3 -15.00 3.03 -7.31
N ASP A 4 -14.67 1.89 -6.74
CA ASP A 4 -14.37 1.84 -5.31
C ASP A 4 -12.92 2.29 -5.10
N THR A 5 -12.75 3.54 -4.71
CA THR A 5 -11.42 4.12 -4.51
C THR A 5 -10.63 3.33 -3.47
N ARG A 6 -11.31 2.85 -2.43
CA ARG A 6 -10.65 2.06 -1.40
C ARG A 6 -10.07 0.77 -1.99
N LYS A 7 -10.83 0.12 -2.85
CA LYS A 7 -10.39 -1.11 -3.46
C LYS A 7 -9.21 -0.87 -4.40
N GLU A 8 -9.25 0.24 -5.13
CA GLU A 8 -8.16 0.59 -6.02
C GLU A 8 -6.88 0.84 -5.23
N ARG A 9 -6.98 1.52 -4.10
CA ARG A 9 -5.82 1.77 -3.26
C ARG A 9 -5.28 0.48 -2.66
N GLU A 10 -6.18 -0.43 -2.29
CA GLU A 10 -5.77 -1.72 -1.76
C GLU A 10 -4.97 -2.49 -2.79
N ILE A 11 -5.45 -2.52 -4.02
CA ILE A 11 -4.74 -3.19 -5.10
C ILE A 11 -3.38 -2.54 -5.34
N ALA A 12 -3.34 -1.20 -5.33
CA ALA A 12 -2.09 -0.49 -5.52
C ALA A 12 -1.08 -0.82 -4.43
N LEU A 13 -1.53 -0.95 -3.20
CA LEU A 13 -0.66 -1.31 -2.09
C LEU A 13 -0.11 -2.72 -2.24
N TYR A 14 -0.95 -3.66 -2.65
CA TYR A 14 -0.49 -5.02 -2.89
C TYR A 14 0.54 -5.08 -4.01
N GLU A 15 0.27 -4.39 -5.11
CA GLU A 15 1.20 -4.37 -6.22
C GLU A 15 2.51 -3.73 -5.82
N ALA A 16 2.45 -2.67 -5.03
CA ALA A 16 3.65 -2.01 -4.55
C ALA A 16 4.48 -2.95 -3.69
N ALA A 17 3.83 -3.69 -2.80
CA ALA A 17 4.52 -4.66 -1.96
C ALA A 17 5.21 -5.73 -2.81
N LEU A 18 4.51 -6.22 -3.83
CA LEU A 18 5.09 -7.23 -4.71
C LEU A 18 6.30 -6.70 -5.46
N ARG A 19 6.24 -5.44 -5.90
CA ARG A 19 7.37 -4.82 -6.59
C ARG A 19 8.58 -4.70 -5.68
N LEU A 20 8.35 -4.34 -4.42
CA LEU A 20 9.43 -4.22 -3.46
C LEU A 20 10.07 -5.58 -3.20
N ILE A 21 9.26 -6.62 -3.08
CA ILE A 21 9.77 -7.96 -2.90
C ILE A 21 10.60 -8.39 -4.11
N ALA A 22 10.12 -8.06 -5.30
CA ALA A 22 10.84 -8.39 -6.53
C ALA A 22 12.19 -7.69 -6.61
N ARG A 23 12.32 -6.54 -5.95
CA ARG A 23 13.59 -5.82 -5.90
C ARG A 23 14.53 -6.37 -4.84
N GLY A 24 14.07 -7.32 -4.05
CA GLY A 24 14.90 -7.90 -3.00
C GLY A 24 14.62 -7.36 -1.61
N VAL A 25 13.57 -6.57 -1.44
CA VAL A 25 13.20 -6.09 -0.10
C VAL A 25 12.60 -7.24 0.69
N ASN A 26 13.12 -7.45 1.90
CA ASN A 26 12.63 -8.51 2.77
C ASN A 26 11.24 -8.13 3.28
N PRO A 27 10.22 -8.97 3.05
CA PRO A 27 8.86 -8.67 3.52
C PRO A 27 8.79 -8.41 5.02
N ALA A 28 9.61 -9.08 5.81
CA ALA A 28 9.62 -8.90 7.25
C ALA A 28 10.15 -7.52 7.66
N ALA A 29 10.97 -6.91 6.81
CA ALA A 29 11.55 -5.59 7.08
C ALA A 29 10.79 -4.47 6.35
N MET A 30 9.78 -4.83 5.58
CA MET A 30 9.04 -3.87 4.79
C MET A 30 8.16 -3.00 5.69
N LYS A 31 8.23 -1.70 5.49
CA LYS A 31 7.45 -0.75 6.28
C LYS A 31 6.32 -0.17 5.45
N VAL A 32 5.26 0.25 6.14
CA VAL A 32 4.11 0.86 5.49
C VAL A 32 4.55 2.04 4.62
N GLN A 33 5.48 2.84 5.11
CA GLN A 33 5.97 3.99 4.38
C GLN A 33 6.58 3.61 3.03
N GLN A 34 7.33 2.51 3.01
CA GLN A 34 7.94 2.04 1.76
C GLN A 34 6.87 1.63 0.76
N ILE A 35 5.85 0.94 1.25
CA ILE A 35 4.76 0.50 0.40
C ILE A 35 4.00 1.70 -0.15
N ALA A 36 3.74 2.69 0.70
CA ALA A 36 3.02 3.88 0.28
C ALA A 36 3.81 4.65 -0.77
N ASP A 37 5.11 4.78 -0.58
CA ASP A 37 5.97 5.49 -1.53
C ASP A 37 5.97 4.79 -2.88
N GLU A 38 6.06 3.47 -2.86
CA GLU A 38 6.09 2.69 -4.09
C GLU A 38 4.75 2.80 -4.82
N ALA A 39 3.65 2.82 -4.07
CA ALA A 39 2.32 2.91 -4.65
C ALA A 39 1.95 4.33 -5.08
N GLY A 40 2.72 5.32 -4.67
CA GLY A 40 2.41 6.71 -4.97
C GLY A 40 1.26 7.25 -4.14
N ILE A 41 1.02 6.66 -2.99
CA ILE A 41 -0.06 7.05 -2.09
C ILE A 41 0.52 7.79 -0.90
N GLY A 42 -0.18 8.85 -0.47
CA GLY A 42 0.26 9.60 0.68
C GLY A 42 0.26 8.76 1.94
N LYS A 43 1.26 9.00 2.79
CA LYS A 43 1.41 8.26 4.04
C LYS A 43 0.17 8.36 4.92
N GLY A 44 -0.41 9.56 5.01
CA GLY A 44 -1.61 9.76 5.81
C GLY A 44 -2.78 8.93 5.31
N THR A 45 -2.92 8.81 4.00
CA THR A 45 -3.99 8.03 3.40
C THR A 45 -3.86 6.55 3.76
N VAL A 46 -2.63 6.04 3.76
CA VAL A 46 -2.38 4.64 4.10
C VAL A 46 -2.74 4.38 5.56
N TYR A 47 -2.36 5.28 6.45
CA TYR A 47 -2.69 5.12 7.86
C TYR A 47 -4.19 5.18 8.10
N GLU A 48 -4.90 6.04 7.39
CA GLU A 48 -6.35 6.10 7.49
C GLU A 48 -6.98 4.78 7.05
N TYR A 49 -6.45 4.21 5.98
CA TYR A 49 -6.95 2.96 5.46
C TYR A 49 -6.81 1.85 6.50
N PHE A 50 -5.63 1.73 7.09
CA PHE A 50 -5.40 0.70 8.08
C PHE A 50 -6.18 0.93 9.36
N ALA A 51 -6.33 2.19 9.76
CA ALA A 51 -7.11 2.50 10.95
C ALA A 51 -8.57 2.11 10.78
N SER A 52 -9.12 2.31 9.59
CA SER A 52 -10.53 2.00 9.36
C SER A 52 -10.80 0.50 9.28
N LYS A 53 -9.76 -0.31 9.18
CA LYS A 53 -9.93 -1.76 9.12
C LYS A 53 -10.11 -2.37 10.51
N GLU A 54 -9.88 -1.61 11.53
CA GLU A 54 -10.14 -2.08 12.87
C GLU A 54 -11.62 -1.94 13.18
#